data_275effce0069d836db4b1337c0ca3524
#
_entry.id   275effce0069d836db4b1337c0ca3524
#
_cell.length_a   1.000
_cell.length_b   1.000
_cell.length_c   1.000
_cell.angle_alpha   90.00
_cell.angle_beta   90.00
_cell.angle_gamma   90.00
#
_symmetry.space_group_name_H-M   'P 1'
#
loop_
_entity.id
_entity.type
_entity.pdbx_description
1 polymer ?
#
loop_
_entity_poly.entity_id
_entity_poly.type
_entity_poly.pdbx_seq_one_letter_code
_entity_poly.pdbx_strand_id
1 'polypeptide(L)'
;MAHYAFIDENNVVVEVIPGRDEWEIVDGITDWEAYYTTKREGLRAIRTSYNTVAGEHITGGVPFRGNYAGKGFTYDEDLDAFIPPQPYPSWTLNESKFVWESPVPYPEVELDEDGLPVASYVWDEEAGDWFEMGA
;
A
#
# COMPACT_ATOMS: atom_id res chain seq x y z
N MET A 1 -7.46 10.76 12.77
CA MET A 1 -8.46 9.67 12.70
C MET A 1 -7.79 8.42 12.19
N ALA A 2 -7.97 7.31 12.86
CA ALA A 2 -7.42 6.04 12.41
C ALA A 2 -8.29 5.43 11.30
N HIS A 3 -7.71 4.54 10.53
CA HIS A 3 -8.40 3.76 9.50
C HIS A 3 -8.15 2.29 9.75
N TYR A 4 -9.10 1.46 9.37
CA TYR A 4 -9.03 0.01 9.55
C TYR A 4 -9.33 -0.67 8.23
N ALA A 5 -8.43 -1.58 7.85
CA ALA A 5 -8.60 -2.43 6.67
C ALA A 5 -9.23 -3.74 7.11
N PHE A 6 -10.29 -4.16 6.44
CA PHE A 6 -10.85 -5.49 6.64
C PHE A 6 -10.22 -6.44 5.64
N ILE A 7 -9.60 -7.50 6.16
CA ILE A 7 -8.94 -8.51 5.34
C ILE A 7 -9.69 -9.83 5.41
N ASP A 8 -9.68 -10.57 4.31
CA ASP A 8 -10.31 -11.89 4.21
C ASP A 8 -9.37 -13.01 4.70
N GLU A 9 -9.77 -14.26 4.52
CA GLU A 9 -8.98 -15.43 4.93
C GLU A 9 -7.63 -15.54 4.24
N ASN A 10 -7.45 -14.87 3.10
CA ASN A 10 -6.19 -14.82 2.36
C ASN A 10 -5.40 -13.54 2.64
N ASN A 11 -5.80 -12.77 3.66
CA ASN A 11 -5.21 -11.48 4.04
C ASN A 11 -5.33 -10.39 2.97
N VAL A 12 -6.30 -10.52 2.07
CA VAL A 12 -6.57 -9.51 1.03
C VAL A 12 -7.54 -8.47 1.57
N VAL A 13 -7.19 -7.20 1.39
CA VAL A 13 -8.03 -6.08 1.82
C VAL A 13 -9.27 -5.98 0.94
N VAL A 14 -10.44 -6.03 1.55
CA VAL A 14 -11.73 -5.94 0.85
C VAL A 14 -12.46 -4.62 1.12
N GLU A 15 -12.12 -3.94 2.22
CA GLU A 15 -12.75 -2.69 2.61
C GLU A 15 -11.82 -1.92 3.55
N VAL A 16 -11.84 -0.58 3.49
CA VAL A 16 -11.12 0.27 4.46
C VAL A 16 -12.12 1.29 4.98
N ILE A 17 -12.18 1.45 6.31
CA ILE A 17 -13.09 2.41 6.96
C ILE A 17 -12.33 3.33 7.89
N PRO A 18 -12.81 4.57 8.11
CA PRO A 18 -12.35 5.38 9.23
C PRO A 18 -12.87 4.81 10.53
N GLY A 19 -12.13 5.00 11.62
CA GLY A 19 -12.52 4.49 12.92
C GLY A 19 -11.87 5.23 14.06
N ARG A 20 -12.02 4.70 15.28
CA ARG A 20 -11.46 5.29 16.50
C ARG A 20 -9.94 5.23 16.49
N ASP A 21 -9.32 6.24 17.06
CA ASP A 21 -7.89 6.24 17.27
C ASP A 21 -7.52 5.25 18.38
N GLU A 22 -6.31 4.71 18.31
CA GLU A 22 -5.86 3.64 19.20
C GLU A 22 -5.83 4.03 20.68
N TRP A 23 -5.71 5.34 20.98
CA TRP A 23 -5.69 5.83 22.36
C TRP A 23 -7.08 6.09 22.93
N GLU A 24 -8.13 6.05 22.10
CA GLU A 24 -9.50 6.32 22.57
C GLU A 24 -10.05 5.16 23.40
N ILE A 25 -10.76 5.50 24.46
CA ILE A 25 -11.46 4.54 25.30
C ILE A 25 -12.94 4.92 25.31
N VAL A 26 -13.80 4.04 24.78
CA VAL A 26 -15.23 4.28 24.71
C VAL A 26 -15.94 3.03 25.23
N ASP A 27 -16.80 3.19 26.25
CA ASP A 27 -17.53 2.08 26.88
C ASP A 27 -16.64 0.91 27.29
N GLY A 28 -15.40 1.22 27.74
CA GLY A 28 -14.42 0.22 28.15
C GLY A 28 -13.67 -0.45 27.01
N ILE A 29 -13.95 -0.10 25.77
CA ILE A 29 -13.28 -0.66 24.60
C ILE A 29 -11.95 0.08 24.37
N THR A 30 -10.86 -0.69 24.30
CA THR A 30 -9.50 -0.18 24.07
C THR A 30 -8.83 -0.81 22.87
N ASP A 31 -9.20 -2.04 22.53
CA ASP A 31 -8.67 -2.76 21.37
C ASP A 31 -9.64 -2.60 20.20
N TRP A 32 -9.37 -1.60 19.35
CA TRP A 32 -10.25 -1.26 18.26
C TRP A 32 -10.15 -2.24 17.09
N GLU A 33 -9.00 -2.88 16.88
CA GLU A 33 -8.89 -3.94 15.87
C GLU A 33 -9.83 -5.09 16.21
N ALA A 34 -9.82 -5.53 17.46
CA ALA A 34 -10.73 -6.59 17.92
C ALA A 34 -12.19 -6.14 17.83
N TYR A 35 -12.49 -4.91 18.23
CA TYR A 35 -13.85 -4.37 18.17
C TYR A 35 -14.38 -4.34 16.73
N TYR A 36 -13.63 -3.76 15.78
CA TYR A 36 -14.08 -3.69 14.40
C TYR A 36 -14.14 -5.06 13.72
N THR A 37 -13.30 -6.00 14.12
CA THR A 37 -13.36 -7.38 13.63
C THR A 37 -14.73 -8.00 13.88
N THR A 38 -15.41 -7.63 14.98
CA THR A 38 -16.76 -8.13 15.27
C THR A 38 -17.83 -7.53 14.35
N LYS A 39 -17.52 -6.49 13.59
CA LYS A 39 -18.50 -5.76 12.77
C LYS A 39 -18.64 -6.28 11.34
N ARG A 40 -17.77 -7.20 10.93
CA ARG A 40 -17.81 -7.80 9.58
C ARG A 40 -17.58 -9.30 9.71
N GLU A 41 -18.59 -10.09 9.42
CA GLU A 41 -18.49 -11.54 9.50
C GLU A 41 -17.46 -12.07 8.49
N GLY A 42 -16.57 -12.94 8.96
CA GLY A 42 -15.54 -13.57 8.12
C GLY A 42 -14.36 -12.70 7.79
N LEU A 43 -14.31 -11.45 8.28
CA LEU A 43 -13.23 -10.52 8.03
C LEU A 43 -12.51 -10.14 9.33
N ARG A 44 -11.26 -9.71 9.21
CA ARG A 44 -10.46 -9.25 10.36
C ARG A 44 -10.04 -7.79 10.11
N ALA A 45 -10.18 -6.94 11.12
CA ALA A 45 -9.81 -5.54 11.04
C ALA A 45 -8.34 -5.35 11.44
N ILE A 46 -7.57 -4.68 10.58
CA ILE A 46 -6.17 -4.34 10.81
C ILE A 46 -6.02 -2.83 10.63
N ARG A 47 -5.46 -2.16 11.63
CA ARG A 47 -5.26 -0.71 11.55
C ARG A 47 -4.25 -0.36 10.45
N THR A 48 -4.55 0.69 9.71
CA THR A 48 -3.67 1.26 8.68
C THR A 48 -3.59 2.76 8.86
N SER A 49 -2.66 3.43 8.17
CA SER A 49 -2.49 4.88 8.27
C SER A 49 -2.45 5.51 6.88
N TYR A 50 -3.33 6.47 6.63
CA TYR A 50 -3.36 7.20 5.37
C TYR A 50 -2.13 8.10 5.16
N ASN A 51 -1.29 8.25 6.20
CA ASN A 51 -0.06 9.05 6.14
C ASN A 51 1.17 8.25 5.73
N THR A 52 1.05 6.94 5.48
CA THR A 52 2.18 6.09 5.14
C THR A 52 2.08 5.60 3.70
N VAL A 53 3.13 5.83 2.92
CA VAL A 53 3.23 5.39 1.53
C VAL A 53 4.68 4.97 1.26
N ALA A 54 4.87 3.81 0.64
CA ALA A 54 6.19 3.30 0.28
C ALA A 54 7.19 3.28 1.45
N GLY A 55 6.71 2.92 2.62
CA GLY A 55 7.54 2.82 3.82
C GLY A 55 7.88 4.15 4.47
N GLU A 56 7.29 5.26 4.01
CA GLU A 56 7.57 6.59 4.54
C GLU A 56 6.28 7.30 4.98
N HIS A 57 6.41 8.12 6.01
CA HIS A 57 5.31 8.97 6.47
C HIS A 57 5.32 10.27 5.64
N ILE A 58 4.18 10.66 5.07
CA ILE A 58 4.10 11.79 4.14
C ILE A 58 4.49 13.15 4.73
N THR A 59 4.44 13.29 6.05
CA THR A 59 4.84 14.54 6.74
C THR A 59 6.07 14.37 7.63
N GLY A 60 6.82 13.26 7.47
CA GLY A 60 8.04 13.01 8.21
C GLY A 60 7.85 12.38 9.60
N GLY A 61 6.65 11.94 9.94
CA GLY A 61 6.37 11.21 11.17
C GLY A 61 6.84 9.77 11.10
N VAL A 62 6.34 8.92 12.00
CA VAL A 62 6.67 7.50 12.02
C VAL A 62 5.80 6.75 11.04
N PRO A 63 6.39 6.03 10.05
CA PRO A 63 5.63 5.21 9.12
C PRO A 63 4.91 4.06 9.86
N PHE A 64 3.75 3.65 9.35
CA PHE A 64 2.97 2.58 9.93
C PHE A 64 2.56 1.56 8.87
N ARG A 65 3.02 0.31 9.06
CA ARG A 65 2.65 -0.86 8.24
C ARG A 65 2.82 -0.68 6.72
N GLY A 66 3.88 0.00 6.33
CA GLY A 66 4.39 0.08 4.96
C GLY A 66 3.64 1.00 4.01
N ASN A 67 2.35 0.80 3.86
CA ASN A 67 1.49 1.58 2.97
C ASN A 67 0.11 1.77 3.56
N TYR A 68 -0.53 2.87 3.22
CA TYR A 68 -1.97 2.98 3.46
C TYR A 68 -2.68 1.87 2.68
N ALA A 69 -3.49 1.08 3.38
CA ALA A 69 -4.16 -0.05 2.79
C ALA A 69 -5.16 0.38 1.71
N GLY A 70 -5.16 -0.31 0.60
CA GLY A 70 -6.15 -0.15 -0.44
C GLY A 70 -6.83 -1.48 -0.74
N LYS A 71 -8.03 -1.42 -1.31
CA LYS A 71 -8.75 -2.62 -1.72
C LYS A 71 -7.88 -3.43 -2.70
N GLY A 72 -7.73 -4.71 -2.45
CA GLY A 72 -6.87 -5.59 -3.25
C GLY A 72 -5.45 -5.72 -2.74
N PHE A 73 -5.01 -4.86 -1.79
CA PHE A 73 -3.72 -5.03 -1.12
C PHE A 73 -3.74 -6.30 -0.27
N THR A 74 -2.55 -6.82 0.03
CA THR A 74 -2.41 -7.97 0.93
C THR A 74 -1.69 -7.52 2.20
N TYR A 75 -2.21 -7.91 3.36
CA TYR A 75 -1.50 -7.70 4.62
C TYR A 75 -0.53 -8.84 4.83
N ASP A 76 0.78 -8.53 4.87
CA ASP A 76 1.84 -9.50 5.15
C ASP A 76 2.14 -9.48 6.64
N GLU A 77 1.82 -10.57 7.35
CA GLU A 77 1.99 -10.65 8.80
C GLU A 77 3.45 -10.69 9.22
N ASP A 78 4.32 -11.28 8.41
CA ASP A 78 5.75 -11.37 8.73
C ASP A 78 6.43 -10.00 8.63
N LEU A 79 6.09 -9.23 7.62
CA LEU A 79 6.59 -7.87 7.44
C LEU A 79 5.81 -6.83 8.24
N ASP A 80 4.63 -7.19 8.74
CA ASP A 80 3.66 -6.28 9.36
C ASP A 80 3.41 -5.07 8.46
N ALA A 81 3.02 -5.33 7.22
CA ALA A 81 2.88 -4.29 6.21
C ALA A 81 1.81 -4.63 5.18
N PHE A 82 1.19 -3.58 4.63
CA PHE A 82 0.26 -3.71 3.51
C PHE A 82 1.02 -3.63 2.20
N ILE A 83 0.87 -4.64 1.35
CA ILE A 83 1.59 -4.79 0.10
C ILE A 83 0.62 -4.59 -1.06
N PRO A 84 0.90 -3.66 -2.00
CA PRO A 84 0.05 -3.50 -3.17
C PRO A 84 0.05 -4.74 -4.06
N PRO A 85 -0.96 -4.92 -4.93
CA PRO A 85 -0.96 -6.04 -5.85
C PRO A 85 0.28 -6.05 -6.74
N GLN A 86 0.84 -7.24 -6.98
CA GLN A 86 1.99 -7.39 -7.87
C GLN A 86 1.57 -7.05 -9.31
N PRO A 87 2.19 -6.04 -9.94
CA PRO A 87 1.75 -5.63 -11.27
C PRO A 87 2.14 -6.62 -12.38
N TYR A 88 3.29 -7.28 -12.24
CA TYR A 88 3.79 -8.24 -13.22
C TYR A 88 4.59 -9.35 -12.53
N PRO A 89 4.57 -10.58 -13.05
CA PRO A 89 5.29 -11.71 -12.43
C PRO A 89 6.80 -11.49 -12.28
N SER A 90 7.43 -10.71 -13.16
CA SER A 90 8.87 -10.45 -13.12
C SER A 90 9.29 -9.43 -12.07
N TRP A 91 8.36 -8.64 -11.56
CA TRP A 91 8.67 -7.61 -10.58
C TRP A 91 8.88 -8.23 -9.19
N THR A 92 9.79 -7.64 -8.43
CA THR A 92 10.12 -8.11 -7.08
C THR A 92 9.76 -7.06 -6.03
N LEU A 93 9.40 -7.54 -4.85
CA LEU A 93 9.03 -6.68 -3.74
C LEU A 93 10.27 -6.08 -3.07
N ASN A 94 10.29 -4.76 -2.94
CA ASN A 94 11.25 -4.08 -2.08
C ASN A 94 10.72 -4.12 -0.64
N GLU A 95 11.33 -4.93 0.21
CA GLU A 95 10.86 -5.16 1.58
C GLU A 95 11.11 -3.99 2.54
N SER A 96 11.88 -2.98 2.11
CA SER A 96 12.10 -1.76 2.89
C SER A 96 11.07 -0.69 2.59
N LYS A 97 10.63 -0.61 1.33
CA LYS A 97 9.67 0.39 0.86
C LYS A 97 8.27 -0.20 0.62
N PHE A 98 8.15 -1.53 0.64
CA PHE A 98 6.88 -2.25 0.45
C PHE A 98 6.21 -1.90 -0.87
N VAL A 99 7.01 -1.78 -1.92
CA VAL A 99 6.56 -1.54 -3.28
C VAL A 99 7.22 -2.53 -4.22
N TRP A 100 6.58 -2.77 -5.36
CA TRP A 100 7.10 -3.67 -6.38
C TRP A 100 8.06 -2.93 -7.31
N GLU A 101 9.17 -3.58 -7.63
CA GLU A 101 10.21 -3.01 -8.49
C GLU A 101 10.42 -3.88 -9.71
N SER A 102 10.51 -3.24 -10.87
CA SER A 102 10.82 -3.91 -12.13
C SER A 102 12.27 -4.41 -12.12
N PRO A 103 12.58 -5.50 -12.86
CA PRO A 103 13.96 -5.98 -12.97
C PRO A 103 14.88 -4.98 -13.71
N VAL A 104 14.30 -4.09 -14.52
CA VAL A 104 15.03 -3.03 -15.22
C VAL A 104 14.49 -1.69 -14.71
N PRO A 105 15.36 -0.79 -14.22
CA PRO A 105 14.89 0.51 -13.72
C PRO A 105 14.17 1.32 -14.78
N TYR A 106 13.20 2.14 -14.34
CA TYR A 106 12.52 3.07 -15.24
C TYR A 106 13.56 3.99 -15.87
N PRO A 107 13.52 4.22 -17.19
CA PRO A 107 14.52 5.07 -17.87
C PRO A 107 14.52 6.49 -17.31
N GLU A 108 15.73 7.08 -17.26
CA GLU A 108 15.84 8.50 -16.92
C GLU A 108 15.25 9.34 -18.05
N VAL A 109 14.46 10.32 -17.69
CA VAL A 109 13.76 11.18 -18.64
C VAL A 109 14.07 12.63 -18.33
N GLU A 110 14.41 13.41 -19.37
CA GLU A 110 14.60 14.85 -19.22
C GLU A 110 13.25 15.54 -18.99
N LEU A 111 13.29 16.66 -18.31
CA LEU A 111 12.12 17.49 -18.09
C LEU A 111 12.13 18.69 -19.04
N ASP A 112 10.96 19.10 -19.49
CA ASP A 112 10.81 20.31 -20.32
C ASP A 112 10.84 21.59 -19.46
N GLU A 113 10.59 22.74 -20.07
CA GLU A 113 10.59 24.04 -19.40
C GLU A 113 9.56 24.12 -18.26
N ASP A 114 8.48 23.37 -18.36
CA ASP A 114 7.40 23.35 -17.36
C ASP A 114 7.63 22.28 -16.28
N GLY A 115 8.76 21.58 -16.33
CA GLY A 115 9.08 20.52 -15.38
C GLY A 115 8.36 19.19 -15.66
N LEU A 116 7.84 19.02 -16.87
CA LEU A 116 7.14 17.80 -17.28
C LEU A 116 8.08 16.87 -18.06
N PRO A 117 7.92 15.54 -17.91
CA PRO A 117 8.78 14.62 -18.66
C PRO A 117 8.54 14.70 -20.16
N VAL A 118 9.64 14.68 -20.94
CA VAL A 118 9.57 14.75 -22.41
C VAL A 118 9.22 13.40 -23.04
N ALA A 119 9.27 12.32 -22.26
CA ALA A 119 8.91 10.97 -22.70
C ALA A 119 8.31 10.19 -21.55
N SER A 120 7.51 9.19 -21.85
CA SER A 120 6.98 8.24 -20.87
C SER A 120 7.13 6.82 -21.40
N TYR A 121 7.20 5.87 -20.46
CA TYR A 121 7.46 4.47 -20.76
C TYR A 121 6.42 3.58 -20.10
N VAL A 122 6.14 2.46 -20.74
CA VAL A 122 5.29 1.42 -20.18
C VAL A 122 6.07 0.11 -20.14
N TRP A 123 5.83 -0.71 -19.12
CA TRP A 123 6.51 -2.00 -18.98
C TRP A 123 5.95 -3.01 -19.98
N ASP A 124 6.84 -3.68 -20.69
CA ASP A 124 6.51 -4.79 -21.57
C ASP A 124 7.01 -6.09 -20.94
N GLU A 125 6.12 -6.88 -20.38
CA GLU A 125 6.48 -8.10 -19.68
C GLU A 125 7.10 -9.16 -20.59
N GLU A 126 6.64 -9.27 -21.84
CA GLU A 126 7.20 -10.22 -22.79
C GLU A 126 8.64 -9.86 -23.17
N ALA A 127 8.91 -8.57 -23.38
CA ALA A 127 10.24 -8.10 -23.71
C ALA A 127 11.14 -8.03 -22.47
N GLY A 128 10.56 -7.94 -21.28
CA GLY A 128 11.31 -7.77 -20.04
C GLY A 128 12.00 -6.41 -19.96
N ASP A 129 11.40 -5.37 -20.51
CA ASP A 129 11.99 -4.05 -20.60
C ASP A 129 10.92 -2.96 -20.74
N TRP A 130 11.35 -1.73 -20.63
CA TRP A 130 10.52 -0.55 -20.81
C TRP A 130 10.38 -0.20 -22.28
N PHE A 131 9.20 0.22 -22.64
CA PHE A 131 8.84 0.58 -24.00
C PHE A 131 8.35 2.04 -24.03
N GLU A 132 8.96 2.88 -24.87
CA GLU A 132 8.57 4.27 -24.97
C GLU A 132 7.18 4.40 -25.59
N MET A 133 6.31 5.14 -24.90
CA MET A 133 4.99 5.45 -25.44
C MET A 133 5.15 6.44 -26.56
N GLY A 134 4.66 6.11 -27.75
CA GLY A 134 4.76 6.96 -28.91
C GLY A 134 4.20 8.35 -28.67
N ALA A 135 4.87 9.34 -29.21
CA ALA A 135 4.46 10.73 -29.16
C ALA A 135 3.21 10.97 -30.01
#